data_63bb1599d4db2aebd89f843ab443b6b2
#
_entry.id   63bb1599d4db2aebd89f843ab443b6b2
#
_cell.length_a   1.000
_cell.length_b   1.000
_cell.length_c   1.000
_cell.angle_alpha   90.00
_cell.angle_beta   90.00
_cell.angle_gamma   90.00
#
_symmetry.space_group_name_H-M   'P 1'
#
loop_
_entity.id
_entity.type
_entity.pdbx_description
1 polymer ?
#
loop_
_entity_poly.entity_id
_entity_poly.type
_entity_poly.pdbx_seq_one_letter_code
_entity_poly.pdbx_strand_id
1 'polypeptide(L)'
;MADQNFCAAAIDATSRSTNTYIKFLSANDTGLTGGHQSGVLLSKKTCPMIFGELPDEHVAKRENIRITWQDDVKTDSTFTWYESKGELRLTRLGRGFPYLKPEETGALFVFSRLSEDEYSAYILVSEIEIEDYLTAFGLGPQDAGNMFSPSAGLAPELDEAAEIAA
;
A
#
# COMPACT_ATOMS: atom_id res chain seq x y z
N MET A 1 -14.94 21.39 12.21
CA MET A 1 -15.31 20.06 11.77
C MET A 1 -14.51 19.01 12.52
N ALA A 2 -15.17 18.02 13.05
CA ALA A 2 -14.46 16.95 13.71
C ALA A 2 -13.54 16.26 12.69
N ASP A 3 -12.37 15.86 13.15
CA ASP A 3 -11.47 15.10 12.31
C ASP A 3 -12.14 13.81 11.90
N GLN A 4 -12.13 13.55 10.61
CA GLN A 4 -12.68 12.32 10.11
C GLN A 4 -11.77 11.17 10.51
N ASN A 5 -12.38 10.11 11.01
CA ASN A 5 -11.65 8.91 11.40
C ASN A 5 -11.98 7.82 10.38
N PHE A 6 -10.97 7.39 9.66
CA PHE A 6 -11.11 6.37 8.62
C PHE A 6 -10.72 4.97 9.09
N CYS A 7 -10.39 4.83 10.36
CA CYS A 7 -9.89 3.55 10.89
C CYS A 7 -10.91 2.42 10.70
N ALA A 8 -12.17 2.66 11.06
CA ALA A 8 -13.21 1.63 10.92
C ALA A 8 -13.40 1.21 9.46
N ALA A 9 -13.38 2.18 8.54
CA ALA A 9 -13.51 1.90 7.11
C ALA A 9 -12.29 1.11 6.59
N ALA A 10 -11.11 1.46 7.05
CA ALA A 10 -9.89 0.74 6.67
C ALA A 10 -9.91 -0.70 7.21
N ILE A 11 -10.36 -0.89 8.44
CA ILE A 11 -10.51 -2.22 9.04
C ILE A 11 -11.51 -3.06 8.24
N ASP A 12 -12.64 -2.46 7.87
CA ASP A 12 -13.66 -3.16 7.08
C ASP A 12 -13.10 -3.58 5.72
N ALA A 13 -12.47 -2.66 5.00
CA ALA A 13 -11.89 -2.97 3.70
C ALA A 13 -10.81 -4.06 3.79
N THR A 14 -9.94 -3.96 4.78
CA THR A 14 -8.89 -4.97 5.01
C THR A 14 -9.50 -6.33 5.31
N SER A 15 -10.55 -6.36 6.14
CA SER A 15 -11.22 -7.63 6.50
C SER A 15 -11.85 -8.31 5.30
N ARG A 16 -12.25 -7.56 4.30
CA ARG A 16 -12.83 -8.09 3.05
C ARG A 16 -11.78 -8.37 1.98
N SER A 17 -10.52 -8.03 2.23
CA SER A 17 -9.47 -8.16 1.22
C SER A 17 -8.94 -9.58 1.12
N THR A 18 -8.38 -9.89 -0.05
CA THR A 18 -7.58 -11.10 -0.21
C THR A 18 -6.19 -10.88 0.37
N ASN A 19 -5.63 -9.70 0.17
CA ASN A 19 -4.34 -9.29 0.71
C ASN A 19 -4.33 -7.79 0.95
N THR A 20 -3.59 -7.37 1.96
CA THR A 20 -3.38 -5.96 2.27
C THR A 20 -1.89 -5.70 2.48
N TYR A 21 -1.41 -4.60 1.91
CA TYR A 21 -0.06 -4.11 2.12
C TYR A 21 -0.11 -2.85 2.98
N ILE A 22 0.76 -2.76 3.97
CA ILE A 22 0.86 -1.57 4.82
C ILE A 22 2.27 -1.01 4.79
N LYS A 23 2.39 0.31 4.82
CA LYS A 23 3.68 0.97 4.99
C LYS A 23 3.48 2.35 5.62
N PHE A 24 4.49 2.84 6.31
CA PHE A 24 4.51 4.23 6.73
C PHE A 24 5.02 5.08 5.57
N LEU A 25 4.31 6.16 5.26
CA LEU A 25 4.70 7.03 4.15
C LEU A 25 6.02 7.71 4.46
N SER A 26 6.94 7.64 3.50
CA SER A 26 8.24 8.30 3.61
C SER A 26 8.15 9.74 3.12
N ALA A 27 9.20 10.52 3.40
CA ALA A 27 9.32 11.89 2.90
C ALA A 27 9.31 11.93 1.36
N ASN A 28 9.87 10.92 0.71
CA ASN A 28 9.83 10.82 -0.75
C ASN A 28 8.43 10.56 -1.27
N ASP A 29 7.65 9.72 -0.58
CA ASP A 29 6.28 9.41 -0.97
C ASP A 29 5.39 10.65 -0.96
N THR A 30 5.62 11.56 -0.02
CA THR A 30 4.79 12.74 0.20
C THR A 30 5.33 14.01 -0.43
N GLY A 31 6.52 13.95 -1.01
CA GLY A 31 7.16 15.12 -1.59
C GLY A 31 7.78 16.06 -0.58
N LEU A 32 7.91 15.66 0.68
CA LEU A 32 8.48 16.50 1.75
C LEU A 32 9.93 16.89 1.45
N THR A 33 10.67 16.02 0.76
CA THR A 33 12.06 16.27 0.38
C THR A 33 12.21 17.24 -0.79
N GLY A 34 11.09 17.68 -1.39
CA GLY A 34 11.11 18.55 -2.56
C GLY A 34 11.41 17.81 -3.86
N GLY A 35 11.63 16.52 -3.81
CA GLY A 35 11.83 15.72 -5.02
C GLY A 35 10.53 15.55 -5.77
N HIS A 36 10.62 15.40 -7.09
CA HIS A 36 9.47 15.18 -7.95
C HIS A 36 9.20 13.69 -8.11
N GLN A 37 9.16 12.98 -7.01
CA GLN A 37 8.80 11.57 -7.05
C GLN A 37 7.31 11.46 -7.31
N SER A 38 6.94 10.77 -8.38
CA SER A 38 5.54 10.57 -8.66
C SER A 38 5.09 9.27 -7.97
N GLY A 39 4.23 9.42 -6.98
CA GLY A 39 3.58 8.28 -6.36
C GLY A 39 4.35 7.67 -5.19
N VAL A 40 3.98 6.45 -4.87
CA VAL A 40 4.44 5.76 -3.67
C VAL A 40 5.37 4.62 -4.06
N LEU A 41 6.53 4.56 -3.41
CA LEU A 41 7.46 3.44 -3.57
C LEU A 41 6.96 2.28 -2.71
N LEU A 42 6.81 1.11 -3.32
CA LEU A 42 6.33 -0.08 -2.64
C LEU A 42 7.42 -1.15 -2.58
N SER A 43 7.31 -2.03 -1.61
CA SER A 43 8.16 -3.21 -1.55
C SER A 43 7.85 -4.14 -2.73
N LYS A 44 8.86 -4.77 -3.30
CA LYS A 44 8.63 -5.76 -4.35
C LYS A 44 7.82 -6.96 -3.86
N LYS A 45 7.70 -7.14 -2.55
CA LYS A 45 6.80 -8.15 -1.95
C LYS A 45 5.34 -7.95 -2.38
N THR A 46 4.99 -6.73 -2.81
CA THR A 46 3.64 -6.42 -3.28
C THR A 46 3.38 -6.94 -4.69
N CYS A 47 4.42 -7.24 -5.46
CA CYS A 47 4.27 -7.68 -6.85
C CYS A 47 3.34 -8.89 -7.03
N PRO A 48 3.41 -9.94 -6.20
CA PRO A 48 2.48 -11.06 -6.37
C PRO A 48 1.02 -10.68 -6.22
N MET A 49 0.71 -9.68 -5.38
CA MET A 49 -0.66 -9.20 -5.22
C MET A 49 -1.17 -8.54 -6.49
N ILE A 50 -0.31 -7.82 -7.21
CA ILE A 50 -0.70 -7.04 -8.38
C ILE A 50 -0.54 -7.84 -9.67
N PHE A 51 0.62 -8.48 -9.86
CA PHE A 51 0.99 -9.13 -11.10
C PHE A 51 0.78 -10.65 -11.06
N GLY A 52 0.44 -11.21 -9.89
CA GLY A 52 0.28 -12.64 -9.70
C GLY A 52 1.58 -13.41 -9.55
N GLU A 53 2.72 -12.73 -9.64
CA GLU A 53 4.03 -13.37 -9.59
C GLU A 53 5.10 -12.38 -9.13
N LEU A 54 6.27 -12.90 -8.75
CA LEU A 54 7.42 -12.06 -8.46
C LEU A 54 7.90 -11.38 -9.74
N PRO A 55 8.51 -10.19 -9.62
CA PRO A 55 8.97 -9.48 -10.79
C PRO A 55 10.18 -10.15 -11.43
N ASP A 56 10.22 -10.13 -12.77
CA ASP A 56 11.41 -10.48 -13.50
C ASP A 56 12.37 -9.28 -13.45
N GLU A 57 13.58 -9.48 -13.01
CA GLU A 57 14.56 -8.41 -12.84
C GLU A 57 14.99 -7.77 -14.16
N HIS A 58 14.67 -8.40 -15.29
CA HIS A 58 15.10 -7.95 -16.62
C HIS A 58 13.95 -7.40 -17.46
N VAL A 59 12.72 -7.42 -16.96
CA VAL A 59 11.54 -7.04 -17.73
C VAL A 59 10.71 -6.05 -16.94
N ALA A 60 10.50 -4.86 -17.52
CA ALA A 60 9.58 -3.87 -16.97
C ALA A 60 8.14 -4.40 -17.07
N LYS A 61 7.32 -4.05 -16.08
CA LYS A 61 5.94 -4.48 -16.04
C LYS A 61 5.05 -3.35 -15.57
N ARG A 62 3.86 -3.26 -16.13
CA ARG A 62 2.87 -2.25 -15.76
C ARG A 62 1.49 -2.87 -15.62
N GLU A 63 0.74 -2.35 -14.66
CA GLU A 63 -0.65 -2.74 -14.47
C GLU A 63 -1.46 -1.50 -14.12
N ASN A 64 -2.50 -1.24 -14.88
CA ASN A 64 -3.42 -0.14 -14.59
C ASN A 64 -4.49 -0.65 -13.65
N ILE A 65 -4.74 0.09 -12.58
CA ILE A 65 -5.71 -0.31 -11.57
C ILE A 65 -6.57 0.89 -11.18
N ARG A 66 -7.80 0.60 -10.76
CA ARG A 66 -8.65 1.59 -10.15
C ARG A 66 -8.63 1.40 -8.64
N ILE A 67 -8.35 2.48 -7.93
CA ILE A 67 -8.28 2.46 -6.46
C ILE A 67 -9.37 3.38 -5.91
N THR A 68 -10.14 2.87 -4.96
CA THR A 68 -11.06 3.69 -4.17
C THR A 68 -10.36 4.05 -2.86
N TRP A 69 -10.18 5.33 -2.66
CA TRP A 69 -9.58 5.89 -1.45
C TRP A 69 -10.68 6.32 -0.48
N GLN A 70 -10.27 6.79 0.71
CA GLN A 70 -11.20 7.37 1.66
C GLN A 70 -12.00 8.52 1.03
N ASP A 71 -13.22 8.76 1.54
CA ASP A 71 -14.15 9.77 0.99
C ASP A 71 -14.55 9.50 -0.47
N ASP A 72 -14.53 8.23 -0.88
CA ASP A 72 -14.91 7.85 -2.25
C ASP A 72 -14.06 8.51 -3.34
N VAL A 73 -12.88 8.98 -3.01
CA VAL A 73 -11.95 9.47 -4.01
C VAL A 73 -11.45 8.28 -4.82
N LYS A 74 -11.54 8.37 -6.15
CA LYS A 74 -11.12 7.28 -7.03
C LYS A 74 -9.99 7.73 -7.94
N THR A 75 -9.01 6.85 -8.12
CA THR A 75 -7.91 7.11 -9.04
C THR A 75 -7.76 5.97 -10.03
N ASP A 76 -7.43 6.32 -11.28
CA ASP A 76 -6.98 5.37 -12.29
C ASP A 76 -5.46 5.41 -12.25
N SER A 77 -4.89 4.50 -11.49
CA SER A 77 -3.48 4.52 -11.17
C SER A 77 -2.73 3.41 -11.90
N THR A 78 -1.41 3.45 -11.83
CA THR A 78 -0.57 2.46 -12.49
C THR A 78 0.45 1.92 -11.51
N PHE A 79 0.54 0.59 -11.42
CA PHE A 79 1.68 -0.07 -10.80
C PHE A 79 2.74 -0.26 -11.86
N THR A 80 3.96 0.18 -11.58
CA THR A 80 5.07 0.05 -12.50
C THR A 80 6.25 -0.61 -11.79
N TRP A 81 6.71 -1.70 -12.38
CA TRP A 81 7.96 -2.31 -11.99
C TRP A 81 9.06 -1.77 -12.89
N TYR A 82 9.98 -1.03 -12.28
CA TYR A 82 11.14 -0.44 -12.98
C TYR A 82 12.31 -1.41 -12.81
N GLU A 83 12.51 -2.28 -13.80
CA GLU A 83 13.51 -3.34 -13.74
C GLU A 83 14.93 -2.80 -13.57
N SER A 84 15.22 -1.66 -14.18
CA SER A 84 16.55 -1.06 -14.11
C SER A 84 16.91 -0.56 -12.72
N LYS A 85 15.90 -0.26 -11.90
CA LYS A 85 16.08 0.25 -10.53
C LYS A 85 15.71 -0.77 -9.47
N GLY A 86 15.05 -1.86 -9.86
CA GLY A 86 14.51 -2.82 -8.91
C GLY A 86 13.44 -2.23 -8.02
N GLU A 87 12.64 -1.32 -8.54
CA GLU A 87 11.61 -0.59 -7.78
C GLU A 87 10.22 -0.83 -8.31
N LEU A 88 9.27 -0.96 -7.38
CA LEU A 88 7.85 -0.98 -7.69
C LEU A 88 7.25 0.35 -7.23
N ARG A 89 6.54 1.04 -8.10
CA ARG A 89 5.90 2.31 -7.76
C ARG A 89 4.44 2.32 -8.14
N LEU A 90 3.63 2.91 -7.26
CA LEU A 90 2.26 3.27 -7.55
C LEU A 90 2.25 4.72 -8.02
N THR A 91 1.82 4.96 -9.25
CA THR A 91 1.86 6.28 -9.88
C THR A 91 0.48 6.67 -10.43
N ARG A 92 0.38 7.86 -11.01
CA ARG A 92 -0.83 8.38 -11.65
C ARG A 92 -1.98 8.55 -10.66
N LEU A 93 -1.69 9.28 -9.59
CA LEU A 93 -2.71 9.57 -8.59
C LEU A 93 -3.55 10.80 -8.95
N GLY A 94 -3.13 11.54 -9.97
CA GLY A 94 -3.86 12.70 -10.44
C GLY A 94 -3.41 13.99 -9.77
N ARG A 95 -3.59 15.07 -10.49
CA ARG A 95 -3.26 16.41 -9.98
C ARG A 95 -4.21 16.75 -8.84
N GLY A 96 -3.65 17.27 -7.75
CA GLY A 96 -4.46 17.65 -6.59
C GLY A 96 -4.90 16.50 -5.72
N PHE A 97 -4.30 15.33 -5.88
CA PHE A 97 -4.63 14.18 -5.02
C PHE A 97 -4.42 14.58 -3.56
N PRO A 98 -5.45 14.42 -2.69
CA PRO A 98 -5.43 15.06 -1.37
C PRO A 98 -4.67 14.30 -0.27
N TYR A 99 -4.25 13.05 -0.51
CA TYR A 99 -3.80 12.18 0.58
C TYR A 99 -2.31 11.89 0.64
N LEU A 100 -1.51 12.50 -0.27
CA LEU A 100 -0.06 12.31 -0.25
C LEU A 100 0.67 13.64 -0.13
N LYS A 101 0.17 14.52 0.72
CA LYS A 101 0.81 15.80 0.97
C LYS A 101 1.93 15.64 2.00
N PRO A 102 2.88 16.59 2.07
CA PRO A 102 3.96 16.52 3.06
C PRO A 102 3.50 16.31 4.51
N GLU A 103 2.31 16.83 4.86
CA GLU A 103 1.74 16.68 6.20
C GLU A 103 1.44 15.22 6.54
N GLU A 104 1.25 14.37 5.54
CA GLU A 104 0.95 12.95 5.74
C GLU A 104 2.20 12.08 5.87
N THR A 105 3.39 12.68 5.90
CA THR A 105 4.61 11.92 6.14
C THR A 105 4.53 11.19 7.48
N GLY A 106 4.77 9.89 7.48
CA GLY A 106 4.62 9.07 8.67
C GLY A 106 3.24 8.45 8.84
N ALA A 107 2.26 8.85 8.02
CA ALA A 107 0.94 8.23 8.06
C ALA A 107 1.02 6.78 7.58
N LEU A 108 0.07 5.95 8.03
CA LEU A 108 0.01 4.56 7.60
C LEU A 108 -0.79 4.47 6.30
N PHE A 109 -0.13 4.01 5.25
CA PHE A 109 -0.75 3.69 3.97
C PHE A 109 -1.22 2.25 4.03
N VAL A 110 -2.53 2.04 3.81
CA VAL A 110 -3.17 0.73 3.84
C VAL A 110 -3.71 0.47 2.44
N PHE A 111 -3.20 -0.53 1.76
CA PHE A 111 -3.56 -0.83 0.39
C PHE A 111 -4.07 -2.27 0.30
N SER A 112 -5.32 -2.43 -0.12
CA SER A 112 -6.00 -3.72 -0.11
C SER A 112 -6.49 -4.11 -1.49
N ARG A 113 -6.36 -5.37 -1.83
CA ARG A 113 -7.02 -5.95 -2.99
C ARG A 113 -8.28 -6.66 -2.51
N LEU A 114 -9.43 -6.17 -2.94
CA LEU A 114 -10.73 -6.70 -2.53
C LEU A 114 -11.20 -7.82 -3.46
N SER A 115 -10.93 -7.69 -4.74
CA SER A 115 -11.26 -8.69 -5.75
C SER A 115 -10.28 -8.52 -6.91
N GLU A 116 -10.49 -9.29 -7.97
CA GLU A 116 -9.60 -9.23 -9.15
C GLU A 116 -9.44 -7.80 -9.68
N ASP A 117 -10.53 -7.02 -9.68
CA ASP A 117 -10.52 -5.68 -10.26
C ASP A 117 -10.73 -4.56 -9.24
N GLU A 118 -10.84 -4.88 -7.97
CA GLU A 118 -11.12 -3.89 -6.93
C GLU A 118 -9.99 -3.71 -5.95
N TYR A 119 -9.54 -2.46 -5.82
CA TYR A 119 -8.52 -2.07 -4.86
C TYR A 119 -9.07 -0.95 -3.98
N SER A 120 -8.65 -0.95 -2.74
CA SER A 120 -9.03 0.08 -1.77
C SER A 120 -7.76 0.57 -1.07
N ALA A 121 -7.71 1.85 -0.76
CA ALA A 121 -6.57 2.41 -0.05
C ALA A 121 -7.01 3.45 0.97
N TYR A 122 -6.26 3.52 2.06
CA TYR A 122 -6.51 4.48 3.13
C TYR A 122 -5.19 5.05 3.61
N ILE A 123 -5.22 6.33 3.98
CA ILE A 123 -4.11 7.01 4.63
C ILE A 123 -4.58 7.36 6.04
N LEU A 124 -4.04 6.69 7.04
CA LEU A 124 -4.38 6.89 8.44
C LEU A 124 -3.33 7.81 9.05
N VAL A 125 -3.75 8.99 9.50
CA VAL A 125 -2.83 10.06 9.87
C VAL A 125 -2.56 10.11 11.37
N SER A 126 -3.58 9.93 12.20
CA SER A 126 -3.42 10.07 13.64
C SER A 126 -2.83 8.82 14.27
N GLU A 127 -2.07 9.01 15.36
CA GLU A 127 -1.50 7.89 16.09
C GLU A 127 -2.56 6.92 16.60
N ILE A 128 -3.70 7.44 17.02
CA ILE A 128 -4.81 6.62 17.53
C ILE A 128 -5.37 5.74 16.42
N GLU A 129 -5.60 6.30 15.23
CA GLU A 129 -6.09 5.54 14.10
C GLU A 129 -5.12 4.43 13.72
N ILE A 130 -3.82 4.76 13.66
CA ILE A 130 -2.79 3.80 13.29
C ILE A 130 -2.73 2.67 14.31
N GLU A 131 -2.71 3.02 15.60
CA GLU A 131 -2.65 2.04 16.68
C GLU A 131 -3.87 1.13 16.68
N ASP A 132 -5.07 1.71 16.54
CA ASP A 132 -6.30 0.94 16.51
C ASP A 132 -6.35 -0.01 15.32
N TYR A 133 -5.91 0.46 14.15
CA TYR A 133 -5.85 -0.38 12.95
C TYR A 133 -4.90 -1.56 13.15
N LEU A 134 -3.68 -1.28 13.57
CA LEU A 134 -2.68 -2.33 13.76
C LEU A 134 -3.14 -3.34 14.81
N THR A 135 -3.68 -2.86 15.93
CA THR A 135 -4.18 -3.72 16.99
C THR A 135 -5.30 -4.63 16.51
N ALA A 136 -6.19 -4.12 15.66
CA ALA A 136 -7.30 -4.90 15.14
C ALA A 136 -6.85 -6.16 14.39
N PHE A 137 -5.66 -6.13 13.80
CA PHE A 137 -5.11 -7.26 13.05
C PHE A 137 -3.93 -7.94 13.75
N GLY A 138 -3.69 -7.59 15.00
CA GLY A 138 -2.59 -8.18 15.77
C GLY A 138 -1.22 -7.79 15.25
N LEU A 139 -1.11 -6.61 14.63
CA LEU A 139 0.13 -6.13 14.04
C LEU A 139 0.78 -5.04 14.90
N GLY A 140 2.08 -4.85 14.71
CA GLY A 140 2.81 -3.76 15.31
C GLY A 140 3.47 -2.89 14.23
N PRO A 141 4.09 -1.77 14.62
CA PRO A 141 4.76 -0.89 13.66
C PRO A 141 5.86 -1.58 12.85
N GLN A 142 6.49 -2.60 13.41
CA GLN A 142 7.54 -3.37 12.74
C GLN A 142 7.02 -4.19 11.57
N ASP A 143 5.70 -4.40 11.49
CA ASP A 143 5.08 -5.16 10.41
C ASP A 143 4.84 -4.33 9.15
N ALA A 144 5.04 -3.02 9.23
CA ALA A 144 4.93 -2.15 8.06
C ALA A 144 5.97 -2.56 7.01
N GLY A 145 5.60 -2.41 5.74
CA GLY A 145 6.41 -2.87 4.63
C GLY A 145 6.09 -4.29 4.20
N ASN A 146 5.10 -4.92 4.81
CA ASN A 146 4.71 -6.30 4.53
C ASN A 146 3.26 -6.38 4.06
N MET A 147 2.96 -7.48 3.37
CA MET A 147 1.59 -7.87 3.06
C MET A 147 1.08 -8.84 4.11
N PHE A 148 -0.22 -8.83 4.30
CA PHE A 148 -0.87 -9.84 5.13
C PHE A 148 -2.27 -10.14 4.59
N SER A 149 -2.79 -11.29 4.97
CA SER A 149 -4.17 -11.68 4.68
C SER A 149 -4.92 -11.75 6.01
N PRO A 150 -6.11 -11.15 6.11
CA PRO A 150 -6.86 -11.15 7.36
C PRO A 150 -7.14 -12.54 7.90
N SER A 151 -7.27 -13.54 7.02
CA SER A 151 -7.55 -14.92 7.41
C SER A 151 -6.30 -15.76 7.63
N ALA A 152 -5.14 -15.34 7.11
CA ALA A 152 -3.90 -16.13 7.16
C ALA A 152 -2.76 -15.44 7.91
N GLY A 153 -2.94 -14.16 8.28
CA GLY A 153 -1.90 -13.38 8.95
C GLY A 153 -0.84 -12.86 7.98
N LEU A 154 0.34 -12.54 8.50
CA LEU A 154 1.43 -11.99 7.71
C LEU A 154 1.87 -12.98 6.64
N ALA A 155 2.12 -12.47 5.44
CA ALA A 155 2.72 -13.27 4.38
C ALA A 155 4.18 -13.55 4.74
N PRO A 156 4.71 -14.74 4.35
CA PRO A 156 6.13 -15.01 4.59
C PRO A 156 7.01 -14.05 3.80
N GLU A 157 8.20 -13.79 4.35
CA GLU A 157 9.20 -13.03 3.64
C GLU A 157 9.55 -13.73 2.33
N LEU A 158 9.89 -12.96 1.29
CA LEU A 158 10.22 -13.57 -0.01
C LEU A 158 11.39 -14.53 0.09
N ASP A 159 12.40 -14.18 0.89
CA ASP A 159 13.56 -15.04 1.09
C ASP A 159 13.18 -16.33 1.81
N GLU A 160 12.33 -16.23 2.82
CA GLU A 160 11.82 -17.41 3.53
C GLU A 160 11.00 -18.31 2.61
N ALA A 161 10.17 -17.71 1.75
CA ALA A 161 9.41 -18.44 0.77
C ALA A 161 10.33 -19.19 -0.21
N ALA A 162 11.41 -18.56 -0.64
CA ALA A 162 12.40 -19.17 -1.51
C ALA A 162 13.11 -20.34 -0.81
N GLU A 163 13.47 -20.17 0.44
CA GLU A 163 14.09 -21.24 1.24
C GLU A 163 13.16 -22.44 1.43
N ILE A 164 11.90 -22.17 1.72
CA ILE A 164 10.90 -23.22 1.89
C ILE A 164 10.67 -23.97 0.58
N ALA A 165 10.71 -23.26 -0.53
CA ALA A 165 10.52 -23.84 -1.86
C ALA A 165 11.72 -24.65 -2.32
N ALA A 166 12.88 -24.38 -1.77
CA ALA A 166 14.08 -25.11 -2.07
C ALA A 166 14.12 -26.40 -1.28
#